data_76e4e5daf5425e090b91152de18f1034
#
_entry.id   76e4e5daf5425e090b91152de18f1034
#
_cell.length_a   1.000
_cell.length_b   1.000
_cell.length_c   1.000
_cell.angle_alpha   90.00
_cell.angle_beta   90.00
_cell.angle_gamma   90.00
#
_symmetry.space_group_name_H-M   'P 1'
#
loop_
_entity.id
_entity.type
_entity.pdbx_description
1 polymer ?
#
loop_
_entity_poly.entity_id
_entity_poly.type
_entity_poly.pdbx_seq_one_letter_code
_entity_poly.pdbx_strand_id
1 'polypeptide(L)'
;MMYILSLKGRLKKLENRILTLMGFASKAGKLSYGFDAAVFSAKSGKARLIAVSEEISPKSKKEMKFYSDKYNIDFAVLNGMDIQTVSEAVGRKCGIISVNDRGFADAILDLV
;
A
#
# COMPACT_ATOMS: atom_id res chain seq x y z
N MET A 1 -19.82 -18.24 17.23
CA MET A 1 -18.39 -18.30 17.55
C MET A 1 -17.57 -18.78 16.40
N MET A 2 -17.87 -19.89 15.76
CA MET A 2 -17.16 -20.35 14.54
C MET A 2 -17.21 -19.34 13.42
N TYR A 3 -18.31 -18.62 13.31
CA TYR A 3 -18.52 -17.60 12.28
C TYR A 3 -17.52 -16.46 12.39
N ILE A 4 -17.27 -15.96 13.61
CA ILE A 4 -16.33 -14.86 13.87
C ILE A 4 -14.88 -15.30 13.59
N LEU A 5 -14.52 -16.51 13.99
CA LEU A 5 -13.19 -17.06 13.72
C LEU A 5 -12.94 -17.23 12.23
N SER A 6 -13.95 -17.69 11.49
CA SER A 6 -13.87 -17.82 10.03
C SER A 6 -13.65 -16.47 9.37
N LEU A 7 -14.35 -15.43 9.83
CA LEU A 7 -14.20 -14.07 9.31
C LEU A 7 -12.81 -13.53 9.58
N LYS A 8 -12.31 -13.67 10.81
CA LYS A 8 -10.95 -13.26 11.18
C LYS A 8 -9.90 -13.96 10.33
N GLY A 9 -10.09 -15.26 10.07
CA GLY A 9 -9.19 -16.03 9.23
C GLY A 9 -9.15 -15.50 7.80
N ARG A 10 -10.28 -15.11 7.25
CA ARG A 10 -10.37 -14.54 5.91
C ARG A 10 -9.66 -13.18 5.82
N LEU A 11 -9.86 -12.32 6.82
CA LEU A 11 -9.20 -11.01 6.87
C LEU A 11 -7.68 -11.16 6.95
N LYS A 12 -7.20 -12.07 7.79
CA LYS A 12 -5.77 -12.35 7.91
C LYS A 12 -5.19 -12.88 6.61
N LYS A 13 -5.92 -13.74 5.92
CA LYS A 13 -5.51 -14.29 4.63
C LYS A 13 -5.40 -13.20 3.57
N LEU A 14 -6.34 -12.26 3.52
CA LEU A 14 -6.30 -11.12 2.59
C LEU A 14 -5.10 -10.21 2.87
N GLU A 15 -4.84 -9.90 4.16
CA GLU A 15 -3.67 -9.12 4.55
C GLU A 15 -2.38 -9.81 4.09
N ASN A 16 -2.25 -11.11 4.30
CA ASN A 16 -1.07 -11.86 3.89
C ASN A 16 -0.87 -11.84 2.37
N ARG A 17 -1.96 -11.91 1.60
CA ARG A 17 -1.88 -11.85 0.14
C ARG A 17 -1.43 -10.46 -0.33
N ILE A 18 -1.94 -9.40 0.29
CA ILE A 18 -1.51 -8.03 -0.02
C ILE A 18 -0.01 -7.88 0.27
N LEU A 19 0.44 -8.32 1.43
CA LEU A 19 1.85 -8.23 1.83
C LEU A 19 2.75 -9.03 0.88
N THR A 20 2.30 -10.19 0.43
CA THR A 20 3.04 -11.03 -0.53
C THR A 20 3.19 -10.31 -1.87
N LEU A 21 2.10 -9.70 -2.36
CA LEU A 21 2.14 -8.93 -3.61
C LEU A 21 3.07 -7.73 -3.50
N MET A 22 3.03 -7.03 -2.38
CA MET A 22 3.93 -5.91 -2.12
C MET A 22 5.38 -6.35 -2.12
N GLY A 23 5.68 -7.49 -1.53
CA GLY A 23 7.03 -8.07 -1.54
C GLY A 23 7.51 -8.39 -2.95
N PHE A 24 6.66 -8.99 -3.77
CA PHE A 24 6.99 -9.28 -5.17
C PHE A 24 7.19 -7.99 -5.97
N ALA A 25 6.32 -7.01 -5.78
CA ALA A 25 6.45 -5.72 -6.46
C ALA A 25 7.76 -5.01 -6.07
N SER A 26 8.15 -5.10 -4.80
CA SER A 26 9.41 -4.55 -4.31
C SER A 26 10.61 -5.21 -5.00
N LYS A 27 10.62 -6.53 -5.05
CA LYS A 27 11.70 -7.29 -5.71
C LYS A 27 11.78 -7.00 -7.21
N ALA A 28 10.63 -6.72 -7.82
CA ALA A 28 10.57 -6.39 -9.24
C ALA A 28 10.95 -4.95 -9.56
N GLY A 29 11.28 -4.13 -8.53
CA GLY A 29 11.64 -2.74 -8.72
C GLY A 29 10.46 -1.83 -9.08
N LYS A 30 9.25 -2.23 -8.69
CA LYS A 30 8.01 -1.53 -9.06
C LYS A 30 7.45 -0.66 -7.94
N LEU A 31 8.21 -0.43 -6.87
CA LEU A 31 7.78 0.40 -5.75
C LEU A 31 8.67 1.62 -5.58
N SER A 32 8.06 2.70 -5.09
CA SER A 32 8.78 3.83 -4.50
C SER A 32 8.44 3.86 -3.02
N TYR A 33 9.40 4.20 -2.18
CA TYR A 33 9.30 4.06 -0.72
C TYR A 33 9.37 5.41 -0.05
N GLY A 34 8.39 5.71 0.79
CA GLY A 34 8.36 6.92 1.60
C GLY A 34 7.62 8.06 0.93
N PHE A 35 7.42 9.13 1.71
CA PHE A 35 6.61 10.29 1.33
C PHE A 35 7.12 10.96 0.05
N ASP A 36 8.39 11.37 0.06
CA ASP A 36 8.93 12.17 -1.06
C ASP A 36 9.00 11.36 -2.36
N ALA A 37 9.37 10.09 -2.26
CA ALA A 37 9.43 9.21 -3.42
C ALA A 37 8.04 8.94 -4.00
N ALA A 38 7.03 8.80 -3.14
CA ALA A 38 5.65 8.61 -3.60
C ALA A 38 5.14 9.86 -4.33
N VAL A 39 5.40 11.05 -3.78
CA VAL A 39 5.04 12.32 -4.44
C VAL A 39 5.74 12.44 -5.79
N PHE A 40 7.02 12.13 -5.84
CA PHE A 40 7.79 12.18 -7.09
C PHE A 40 7.19 11.23 -8.14
N SER A 41 6.87 10.00 -7.74
CA SER A 41 6.25 9.01 -8.65
C SER A 41 4.89 9.47 -9.14
N ALA A 42 4.10 10.12 -8.27
CA ALA A 42 2.81 10.69 -8.65
C ALA A 42 2.97 11.78 -9.70
N LYS A 43 3.86 12.74 -9.44
CA LYS A 43 4.12 13.87 -10.34
C LYS A 43 4.68 13.44 -11.69
N SER A 44 5.53 12.41 -11.69
CA SER A 44 6.18 11.93 -12.91
C SER A 44 5.32 10.98 -13.74
N GLY A 45 4.11 10.68 -13.29
CA GLY A 45 3.18 9.81 -14.01
C GLY A 45 3.48 8.31 -13.87
N LYS A 46 4.38 7.92 -12.97
CA LYS A 46 4.74 6.51 -12.75
C LYS A 46 3.77 5.78 -11.82
N ALA A 47 3.26 6.48 -10.81
CA ALA A 47 2.44 5.87 -9.77
C ALA A 47 1.08 5.41 -10.34
N ARG A 48 0.70 4.18 -9.98
CA ARG A 48 -0.62 3.62 -10.30
C ARG A 48 -1.47 3.44 -9.05
N LEU A 49 -0.83 3.37 -7.89
CA LEU A 49 -1.48 3.24 -6.59
C LEU A 49 -0.56 3.83 -5.54
N ILE A 50 -1.13 4.61 -4.62
CA ILE A 50 -0.45 5.01 -3.40
C ILE A 50 -1.11 4.25 -2.26
N ALA A 51 -0.32 3.44 -1.55
CA ALA A 51 -0.79 2.65 -0.42
C ALA A 51 -0.06 3.08 0.85
N VAL A 52 -0.81 3.26 1.92
CA VAL A 52 -0.26 3.77 3.18
C VAL A 52 -0.64 2.87 4.34
N SER A 53 0.30 2.67 5.28
CA SER A 53 0.01 2.01 6.55
C SER A 53 -1.06 2.81 7.31
N GLU A 54 -1.95 2.12 8.02
CA GLU A 54 -2.91 2.81 8.87
C GLU A 54 -2.26 3.57 10.03
N GLU A 55 -1.01 3.24 10.35
CA GLU A 55 -0.27 3.81 11.46
C GLU A 55 0.37 5.18 11.15
N ILE A 56 0.46 5.58 9.89
CA ILE A 56 1.03 6.88 9.55
C ILE A 56 0.17 8.01 10.12
N SER A 57 0.78 9.19 10.33
CA SER A 57 0.07 10.31 10.91
C SER A 57 -1.15 10.71 10.07
N PRO A 58 -2.21 11.24 10.71
CA PRO A 58 -3.37 11.75 9.97
C PRO A 58 -2.99 12.81 8.94
N LYS A 59 -2.00 13.65 9.25
CA LYS A 59 -1.51 14.68 8.32
C LYS A 59 -0.90 14.05 7.07
N SER A 60 -0.01 13.07 7.23
CA SER A 60 0.61 12.37 6.10
C SER A 60 -0.42 11.63 5.25
N LYS A 61 -1.38 11.00 5.90
CA LYS A 61 -2.47 10.29 5.22
C LYS A 61 -3.28 11.26 4.35
N LYS A 62 -3.63 12.41 4.90
CA LYS A 62 -4.38 13.45 4.21
C LYS A 62 -3.59 14.01 3.02
N GLU A 63 -2.29 14.23 3.19
CA GLU A 63 -1.44 14.74 2.12
C GLU A 63 -1.31 13.73 0.98
N MET A 64 -1.15 12.43 1.30
CA MET A 64 -1.08 11.39 0.28
C MET A 64 -2.39 11.27 -0.49
N LYS A 65 -3.51 11.37 0.19
CA LYS A 65 -4.83 11.39 -0.45
C LYS A 65 -4.95 12.59 -1.39
N PHE A 66 -4.47 13.75 -0.96
CA PHE A 66 -4.47 14.96 -1.78
C PHE A 66 -3.70 14.75 -3.09
N TYR A 67 -2.47 14.21 -3.01
CA TYR A 67 -1.68 13.95 -4.21
C TYR A 67 -2.30 12.89 -5.10
N SER A 68 -2.90 11.87 -4.52
CA SER A 68 -3.61 10.84 -5.27
C SER A 68 -4.75 11.44 -6.07
N ASP A 69 -5.55 12.28 -5.45
CA ASP A 69 -6.67 12.96 -6.13
C ASP A 69 -6.17 13.92 -7.21
N LYS A 70 -5.12 14.68 -6.89
CA LYS A 70 -4.57 15.67 -7.82
C LYS A 70 -4.06 15.03 -9.11
N TYR A 71 -3.42 13.89 -9.01
CA TYR A 71 -2.83 13.20 -10.16
C TYR A 71 -3.65 12.01 -10.65
N ASN A 72 -4.87 11.87 -10.15
CA ASN A 72 -5.81 10.81 -10.55
C ASN A 72 -5.22 9.41 -10.35
N ILE A 73 -4.67 9.17 -9.17
CA ILE A 73 -4.05 7.90 -8.77
C ILE A 73 -4.91 7.24 -7.70
N ASP A 74 -5.07 5.93 -7.78
CA ASP A 74 -5.79 5.18 -6.76
C ASP A 74 -5.07 5.27 -5.42
N PHE A 75 -5.84 5.30 -4.33
CA PHE A 75 -5.32 5.44 -2.97
C PHE A 75 -5.93 4.36 -2.09
N ALA A 76 -5.10 3.74 -1.27
CA ALA A 76 -5.55 2.72 -0.34
C ALA A 76 -4.89 2.87 1.02
N VAL A 77 -5.68 2.73 2.08
CA VAL A 77 -5.16 2.58 3.44
C VAL A 77 -5.08 1.08 3.73
N LEU A 78 -3.89 0.63 4.13
CA LEU A 78 -3.63 -0.78 4.43
C LEU A 78 -4.10 -1.06 5.87
N ASN A 79 -5.38 -1.34 6.03
CA ASN A 79 -6.00 -1.58 7.32
C ASN A 79 -5.41 -2.84 7.97
N GLY A 80 -5.13 -2.75 9.28
CA GLY A 80 -4.53 -3.85 10.03
C GLY A 80 -3.02 -3.98 9.85
N MET A 81 -2.39 -3.11 9.07
CA MET A 81 -0.96 -3.17 8.77
C MET A 81 -0.25 -1.95 9.33
N ASP A 82 0.57 -2.16 10.35
CA ASP A 82 1.40 -1.10 10.90
C ASP A 82 2.65 -0.86 10.02
N ILE A 83 3.43 0.16 10.38
CA ILE A 83 4.63 0.53 9.62
C ILE A 83 5.64 -0.62 9.61
N GLN A 84 5.79 -1.32 10.73
CA GLN A 84 6.71 -2.46 10.80
C GLN A 84 6.29 -3.57 9.83
N THR A 85 5.02 -3.91 9.80
CA THR A 85 4.49 -4.95 8.91
C THR A 85 4.73 -4.62 7.45
N VAL A 86 4.42 -3.38 7.07
CA VAL A 86 4.66 -2.90 5.70
C VAL A 86 6.16 -2.93 5.38
N SER A 87 6.99 -2.43 6.29
CA SER A 87 8.44 -2.36 6.11
C SER A 87 9.06 -3.74 5.90
N GLU A 88 8.64 -4.72 6.70
CA GLU A 88 9.12 -6.10 6.55
C GLU A 88 8.73 -6.71 5.21
N ALA A 89 7.51 -6.44 4.76
CA ALA A 89 7.01 -6.98 3.50
C ALA A 89 7.81 -6.47 2.30
N VAL A 90 8.16 -5.19 2.29
CA VAL A 90 8.84 -4.56 1.15
C VAL A 90 10.37 -4.51 1.30
N GLY A 91 10.89 -4.84 2.48
CA GLY A 91 12.34 -4.86 2.73
C GLY A 91 12.95 -3.49 2.97
N ARG A 92 12.15 -2.47 3.24
CA ARG A 92 12.60 -1.11 3.57
C ARG A 92 11.71 -0.49 4.62
N LYS A 93 12.30 0.31 5.52
CA LYS A 93 11.54 1.02 6.54
C LYS A 93 10.71 2.12 5.89
N CYS A 94 9.40 1.93 5.82
CA CYS A 94 8.47 2.91 5.24
C CYS A 94 7.04 2.61 5.66
N GLY A 95 6.21 3.64 5.70
CA GLY A 95 4.77 3.50 5.91
C GLY A 95 3.96 3.96 4.71
N ILE A 96 4.64 4.44 3.67
CA ILE A 96 4.01 4.95 2.44
C ILE A 96 4.74 4.31 1.27
N ILE A 97 3.98 3.76 0.33
CA ILE A 97 4.55 3.23 -0.91
C ILE A 97 3.74 3.70 -2.11
N SER A 98 4.43 3.88 -3.22
CA SER A 98 3.80 4.05 -4.52
C SER A 98 4.04 2.77 -5.31
N VAL A 99 2.98 2.20 -5.87
CA VAL A 99 3.07 1.03 -6.75
C VAL A 99 3.06 1.55 -8.17
N ASN A 100 4.18 1.35 -8.87
CA ASN A 100 4.44 1.97 -10.17
C ASN A 100 4.20 1.01 -11.34
N ASP A 101 3.36 0.03 -11.13
CA ASP A 101 3.02 -0.99 -12.11
C ASP A 101 1.52 -1.28 -12.04
N ARG A 102 0.86 -1.26 -13.20
CA ARG A 102 -0.59 -1.46 -13.28
C ARG A 102 -1.01 -2.85 -12.78
N GLY A 103 -0.27 -3.88 -13.15
CA GLY A 103 -0.60 -5.25 -12.76
C GLY A 103 -0.59 -5.45 -11.25
N PHE A 104 0.48 -5.02 -10.59
CA PHE A 104 0.58 -5.10 -9.12
C PHE A 104 -0.45 -4.20 -8.45
N ALA A 105 -0.65 -2.98 -8.96
CA ALA A 105 -1.63 -2.05 -8.40
C ALA A 105 -3.04 -2.65 -8.43
N ASP A 106 -3.46 -3.17 -9.56
CA ASP A 106 -4.80 -3.75 -9.72
C ASP A 106 -4.97 -4.99 -8.82
N ALA A 107 -3.95 -5.84 -8.73
CA ALA A 107 -3.99 -7.04 -7.89
C ALA A 107 -4.14 -6.67 -6.40
N ILE A 108 -3.44 -5.63 -5.96
CA ILE A 108 -3.55 -5.15 -4.57
C ILE A 108 -4.93 -4.51 -4.34
N LEU A 109 -5.39 -3.68 -5.27
CA LEU A 109 -6.71 -3.02 -5.16
C LEU A 109 -7.86 -4.03 -5.06
N ASP A 110 -7.76 -5.16 -5.73
CA ASP A 110 -8.78 -6.20 -5.67
C ASP A 110 -8.89 -6.82 -4.27
N LEU A 111 -7.86 -6.67 -3.45
CA LEU A 111 -7.80 -7.27 -2.11
C LEU A 111 -8.08 -6.28 -0.96
N VAL A 112 -8.03 -4.99 -1.21
CA VAL A 112 -8.27 -3.98 -0.17
C VAL A 112 -9.73 -3.60 -0.01
#